data_dd40a39778179f3e79a24f9f8ce054fe
#
_entry.id   dd40a39778179f3e79a24f9f8ce054fe
#
_cell.length_a   1.000
_cell.length_b   1.000
_cell.length_c   1.000
_cell.angle_alpha   90.00
_cell.angle_beta   90.00
_cell.angle_gamma   90.00
#
_symmetry.space_group_name_H-M   'P 1'
#
loop_
_entity.id
_entity.type
_entity.pdbx_description
1 polymer ?
#
loop_
_entity_poly.entity_id
_entity_poly.type
_entity_poly.pdbx_seq_one_letter_code
_entity_poly.pdbx_strand_id
1 'polypeptide(L)'
;MKQKPDNETNPRTPSTLLEALEKWHEDDQFQDIIDAIEALPKEQQTPELISQLARAYNNLAEPGDRHLFKKAVELLKAVEEEYAGEHNWNYRMGYALYYLDQESRAKYYFEKALEYRPGDEDTLEMISLCRKVLALPNAMKPFCERVKEGWQSFLEGEWKLRQMLDAKQGGEPVADLCHQLLSPAFAGLYFEVGCNGGRYDLILSPEGDKSRIFKLIYFMEHAPKEVHKNWNILVGRHPANGFVLRMYDRDIGTEDARVWVEELEDKQIGLSIYCEKLLPLLKENENQAYSLMSVLLDQAIGEIPAIRYVGYMDLLEAPQEGEDICLEDLLEYIKKDRETVTADQMCHWYSAYEMKPSEEEEWDLREDVYAGVTTCLPVVSAYYRGDDGIM
;
A
#
# COMPACT_ATOMS: atom_id res chain seq x y z
N MET A 1 -29.27 -56.58 39.82
CA MET A 1 -29.96 -55.35 39.47
C MET A 1 -29.02 -54.22 39.82
N LYS A 2 -28.28 -53.70 38.83
CA LYS A 2 -27.46 -52.48 38.93
C LYS A 2 -28.21 -51.40 38.19
N GLN A 3 -28.65 -50.39 38.88
CA GLN A 3 -29.25 -49.17 38.31
C GLN A 3 -28.20 -48.43 37.56
N LYS A 4 -28.54 -48.05 36.32
CA LYS A 4 -27.82 -47.04 35.52
C LYS A 4 -28.04 -45.68 36.16
N PRO A 5 -27.06 -44.78 36.16
CA PRO A 5 -27.33 -43.40 36.46
C PRO A 5 -27.95 -42.76 35.21
N ASP A 6 -29.15 -42.24 35.37
CA ASP A 6 -29.84 -41.41 34.42
C ASP A 6 -29.33 -39.96 34.54
N ASN A 7 -29.34 -39.32 33.40
CA ASN A 7 -29.31 -37.88 33.12
C ASN A 7 -27.96 -37.21 32.96
N GLU A 8 -27.41 -37.40 31.81
CA GLU A 8 -26.86 -36.28 31.08
C GLU A 8 -28.02 -35.40 30.61
N THR A 9 -28.22 -34.28 31.26
CA THR A 9 -29.12 -33.21 30.80
C THR A 9 -28.57 -32.64 29.50
N ASN A 10 -29.19 -33.06 28.40
CA ASN A 10 -28.94 -32.51 27.10
C ASN A 10 -29.39 -31.03 27.06
N PRO A 11 -28.51 -30.03 26.84
CA PRO A 11 -28.88 -28.62 26.86
C PRO A 11 -29.58 -28.22 25.56
N ARG A 12 -30.78 -28.76 25.31
CA ARG A 12 -31.49 -28.59 24.01
C ARG A 12 -32.73 -27.71 24.09
N THR A 13 -32.95 -27.00 25.18
CA THR A 13 -33.94 -25.93 25.25
C THR A 13 -33.27 -24.58 24.99
N PRO A 14 -33.84 -23.70 24.18
CA PRO A 14 -33.20 -22.40 23.82
C PRO A 14 -32.74 -21.57 25.03
N SER A 15 -33.47 -21.56 26.13
CA SER A 15 -33.10 -20.83 27.34
C SER A 15 -31.85 -21.38 28.04
N THR A 16 -31.68 -22.69 28.08
CA THR A 16 -30.49 -23.32 28.69
C THR A 16 -29.24 -23.20 27.79
N LEU A 17 -29.42 -23.12 26.48
CA LEU A 17 -28.31 -22.90 25.57
C LEU A 17 -27.80 -21.46 25.69
N LEU A 18 -28.67 -20.44 25.71
CA LEU A 18 -28.26 -19.04 25.83
C LEU A 18 -27.49 -18.80 27.15
N GLU A 19 -27.91 -19.38 28.26
CA GLU A 19 -27.16 -19.30 29.53
C GLU A 19 -25.76 -19.96 29.42
N ALA A 20 -25.66 -21.07 28.68
CA ALA A 20 -24.37 -21.71 28.44
C ALA A 20 -23.47 -20.87 27.54
N LEU A 21 -24.03 -20.24 26.49
CA LEU A 21 -23.30 -19.36 25.57
C LEU A 21 -22.72 -18.14 26.29
N GLU A 22 -23.48 -17.48 27.18
CA GLU A 22 -22.96 -16.35 27.97
C GLU A 22 -21.80 -16.78 28.88
N LYS A 23 -21.92 -17.94 29.55
CA LYS A 23 -20.82 -18.48 30.34
C LYS A 23 -19.58 -18.77 29.49
N TRP A 24 -19.75 -19.36 28.31
CA TRP A 24 -18.64 -19.62 27.41
C TRP A 24 -18.00 -18.32 26.88
N HIS A 25 -18.77 -17.25 26.71
CA HIS A 25 -18.21 -15.92 26.41
C HIS A 25 -17.38 -15.38 27.59
N GLU A 26 -17.83 -15.55 28.83
CA GLU A 26 -17.08 -15.14 30.04
C GLU A 26 -15.77 -15.93 30.20
N ASP A 27 -15.77 -17.19 29.76
CA ASP A 27 -14.63 -18.11 29.87
C ASP A 27 -13.75 -18.10 28.58
N ASP A 28 -13.95 -17.17 27.62
CA ASP A 28 -13.27 -17.02 26.30
C ASP A 28 -13.32 -18.29 25.43
N GLN A 29 -14.36 -19.14 25.62
CA GLN A 29 -14.57 -20.39 24.89
C GLN A 29 -15.34 -20.14 23.58
N PHE A 30 -14.83 -19.27 22.71
CA PHE A 30 -15.52 -18.81 21.50
C PHE A 30 -15.73 -19.94 20.48
N GLN A 31 -14.78 -20.87 20.35
CA GLN A 31 -14.91 -22.01 19.45
C GLN A 31 -16.04 -22.93 19.86
N ASP A 32 -16.22 -23.16 21.17
CA ASP A 32 -17.32 -24.00 21.68
C ASP A 32 -18.70 -23.41 21.38
N ILE A 33 -18.80 -22.06 21.38
CA ILE A 33 -20.00 -21.34 20.98
C ILE A 33 -20.29 -21.57 19.51
N ILE A 34 -19.27 -21.42 18.64
CA ILE A 34 -19.39 -21.61 17.19
C ILE A 34 -19.85 -23.04 16.92
N ASP A 35 -19.16 -24.04 17.47
CA ASP A 35 -19.46 -25.45 17.24
C ASP A 35 -20.89 -25.81 17.71
N ALA A 36 -21.31 -25.29 18.88
CA ALA A 36 -22.63 -25.56 19.43
C ALA A 36 -23.75 -24.96 18.55
N ILE A 37 -23.60 -23.74 18.05
CA ILE A 37 -24.63 -23.10 17.24
C ILE A 37 -24.63 -23.65 15.79
N GLU A 38 -23.47 -23.88 15.19
CA GLU A 38 -23.40 -24.44 13.84
C GLU A 38 -23.85 -25.89 13.75
N ALA A 39 -23.77 -26.65 14.85
CA ALA A 39 -24.34 -28.00 14.92
C ALA A 39 -25.88 -28.03 14.96
N LEU A 40 -26.54 -26.89 15.20
CA LEU A 40 -28.00 -26.82 15.17
C LEU A 40 -28.52 -26.84 13.74
N PRO A 41 -29.68 -27.51 13.50
CA PRO A 41 -30.40 -27.35 12.24
C PRO A 41 -30.70 -25.86 11.98
N LYS A 42 -30.67 -25.44 10.71
CA LYS A 42 -30.87 -24.02 10.32
C LYS A 42 -32.18 -23.45 10.88
N GLU A 43 -33.24 -24.28 10.96
CA GLU A 43 -34.55 -23.88 11.48
C GLU A 43 -34.53 -23.60 13.00
N GLN A 44 -33.50 -24.04 13.69
CA GLN A 44 -33.30 -23.80 15.14
C GLN A 44 -32.29 -22.67 15.40
N GLN A 45 -31.60 -22.20 14.40
CA GLN A 45 -30.70 -21.04 14.51
C GLN A 45 -31.55 -19.76 14.51
N THR A 46 -32.05 -19.39 15.68
CA THR A 46 -32.82 -18.15 15.86
C THR A 46 -31.96 -16.91 15.59
N PRO A 47 -32.56 -15.75 15.26
CA PRO A 47 -31.80 -14.50 15.08
C PRO A 47 -30.91 -14.16 16.28
N GLU A 48 -31.34 -14.47 17.51
CA GLU A 48 -30.55 -14.28 18.71
C GLU A 48 -29.29 -15.18 18.72
N LEU A 49 -29.43 -16.46 18.37
CA LEU A 49 -28.28 -17.37 18.24
C LEU A 49 -27.33 -16.95 17.14
N ILE A 50 -27.85 -16.46 15.99
CA ILE A 50 -27.04 -15.93 14.90
C ILE A 50 -26.25 -14.69 15.35
N SER A 51 -26.86 -13.81 16.14
CA SER A 51 -26.18 -12.65 16.72
C SER A 51 -25.06 -13.05 17.70
N GLN A 52 -25.28 -14.11 18.52
CA GLN A 52 -24.25 -14.66 19.39
C GLN A 52 -23.13 -15.37 18.62
N LEU A 53 -23.47 -16.06 17.54
CA LEU A 53 -22.49 -16.68 16.65
C LEU A 53 -21.59 -15.62 16.01
N ALA A 54 -22.15 -14.51 15.53
CA ALA A 54 -21.37 -13.39 14.99
C ALA A 54 -20.43 -12.77 16.05
N ARG A 55 -20.91 -12.64 17.31
CA ARG A 55 -20.06 -12.19 18.43
C ARG A 55 -18.89 -13.16 18.66
N ALA A 56 -19.15 -14.47 18.63
CA ALA A 56 -18.12 -15.47 18.83
C ALA A 56 -17.06 -15.42 17.73
N TYR A 57 -17.45 -15.25 16.46
CA TYR A 57 -16.52 -15.07 15.35
C TYR A 57 -15.67 -13.81 15.51
N ASN A 58 -16.27 -12.68 15.91
CA ASN A 58 -15.53 -11.45 16.16
C ASN A 58 -14.50 -11.60 17.30
N ASN A 59 -14.84 -12.33 18.35
CA ASN A 59 -13.99 -12.49 19.52
C ASN A 59 -12.90 -13.57 19.31
N LEU A 60 -13.17 -14.56 18.47
CA LEU A 60 -12.19 -15.59 18.11
C LEU A 60 -11.13 -15.05 17.14
N ALA A 61 -11.50 -14.09 16.30
CA ALA A 61 -10.64 -13.59 15.23
C ALA A 61 -9.50 -12.73 15.78
N GLU A 62 -8.28 -13.00 15.33
CA GLU A 62 -7.13 -12.12 15.52
C GLU A 62 -7.03 -11.07 14.39
N PRO A 63 -6.31 -9.95 14.59
CA PRO A 63 -6.02 -9.02 13.50
C PRO A 63 -5.33 -9.74 12.35
N GLY A 64 -6.01 -9.88 11.21
CA GLY A 64 -5.55 -10.66 10.05
C GLY A 64 -6.45 -11.83 9.68
N ASP A 65 -7.29 -12.31 10.59
CA ASP A 65 -8.28 -13.37 10.31
C ASP A 65 -9.52 -12.83 9.58
N ARG A 66 -9.26 -12.20 8.43
CA ARG A 66 -10.29 -11.48 7.65
C ARG A 66 -11.51 -12.34 7.33
N HIS A 67 -11.31 -13.65 7.12
CA HIS A 67 -12.39 -14.58 6.81
C HIS A 67 -13.38 -14.74 7.97
N LEU A 68 -12.92 -14.68 9.23
CA LEU A 68 -13.79 -14.75 10.41
C LEU A 68 -14.60 -13.47 10.59
N PHE A 69 -13.97 -12.30 10.38
CA PHE A 69 -14.69 -11.02 10.39
C PHE A 69 -15.72 -10.91 9.26
N LYS A 70 -15.40 -11.40 8.05
CA LYS A 70 -16.39 -11.50 6.96
C LYS A 70 -17.57 -12.35 7.33
N LYS A 71 -17.31 -13.51 7.94
CA LYS A 71 -18.37 -14.41 8.43
C LYS A 71 -19.26 -13.72 9.45
N ALA A 72 -18.67 -12.97 10.39
CA ALA A 72 -19.44 -12.19 11.37
C ALA A 72 -20.33 -11.12 10.68
N VAL A 73 -19.81 -10.40 9.68
CA VAL A 73 -20.61 -9.43 8.90
C VAL A 73 -21.78 -10.10 8.18
N GLU A 74 -21.55 -11.24 7.52
CA GLU A 74 -22.62 -12.00 6.86
C GLU A 74 -23.73 -12.42 7.84
N LEU A 75 -23.36 -12.93 8.99
CA LEU A 75 -24.29 -13.35 10.05
C LEU A 75 -25.09 -12.14 10.59
N LEU A 76 -24.41 -11.02 10.85
CA LEU A 76 -25.07 -9.79 11.32
C LEU A 76 -26.04 -9.25 10.28
N LYS A 77 -25.67 -9.24 8.98
CA LYS A 77 -26.58 -8.84 7.89
C LYS A 77 -27.82 -9.75 7.83
N ALA A 78 -27.70 -11.04 8.11
CA ALA A 78 -28.83 -11.96 8.07
C ALA A 78 -29.91 -11.67 9.12
N VAL A 79 -29.58 -10.93 10.17
CA VAL A 79 -30.47 -10.59 11.28
C VAL A 79 -30.64 -9.06 11.45
N GLU A 80 -30.35 -8.30 10.42
CA GLU A 80 -30.40 -6.84 10.43
C GLU A 80 -31.80 -6.30 10.74
N GLU A 81 -32.83 -6.90 10.15
CA GLU A 81 -34.22 -6.45 10.33
C GLU A 81 -34.66 -6.49 11.81
N GLU A 82 -34.16 -7.47 12.58
CA GLU A 82 -34.51 -7.64 13.98
C GLU A 82 -33.63 -6.82 14.94
N TYR A 83 -32.35 -6.61 14.60
CA TYR A 83 -31.36 -6.12 15.55
C TYR A 83 -30.69 -4.79 15.20
N ALA A 84 -30.90 -4.22 14.00
CA ALA A 84 -30.26 -2.95 13.59
C ALA A 84 -30.59 -1.75 14.55
N GLY A 85 -31.68 -1.86 15.31
CA GLY A 85 -32.07 -0.90 16.34
C GLY A 85 -31.40 -1.13 17.70
N GLU A 86 -30.34 -1.91 17.81
CA GLU A 86 -29.69 -2.22 19.07
C GLU A 86 -28.21 -1.84 19.08
N HIS A 87 -27.75 -1.41 20.27
CA HIS A 87 -26.33 -1.07 20.49
C HIS A 87 -25.41 -2.22 20.09
N ASN A 88 -25.65 -3.42 20.63
CA ASN A 88 -24.74 -4.55 20.49
C ASN A 88 -24.59 -5.00 19.03
N TRP A 89 -25.65 -4.95 18.24
CA TRP A 89 -25.60 -5.30 16.83
C TRP A 89 -24.74 -4.29 16.04
N ASN A 90 -24.99 -3.00 16.25
CA ASN A 90 -24.23 -1.93 15.61
C ASN A 90 -22.74 -1.97 16.02
N TYR A 91 -22.46 -2.20 17.32
CA TYR A 91 -21.09 -2.33 17.80
C TYR A 91 -20.35 -3.50 17.14
N ARG A 92 -20.98 -4.70 17.12
CA ARG A 92 -20.40 -5.91 16.51
C ARG A 92 -20.16 -5.72 15.00
N MET A 93 -21.08 -5.07 14.30
CA MET A 93 -20.92 -4.73 12.87
C MET A 93 -19.75 -3.77 12.67
N GLY A 94 -19.68 -2.70 13.45
CA GLY A 94 -18.57 -1.76 13.42
C GLY A 94 -17.22 -2.43 13.72
N TYR A 95 -17.19 -3.33 14.71
CA TYR A 95 -15.98 -4.06 15.11
C TYR A 95 -15.44 -4.92 13.95
N ALA A 96 -16.29 -5.76 13.35
CA ALA A 96 -15.91 -6.58 12.22
C ALA A 96 -15.43 -5.74 11.02
N LEU A 97 -16.13 -4.65 10.70
CA LEU A 97 -15.75 -3.75 9.61
C LEU A 97 -14.43 -3.02 9.88
N TYR A 98 -14.12 -2.68 11.13
CA TYR A 98 -12.84 -2.06 11.49
C TYR A 98 -11.66 -2.98 11.17
N TYR A 99 -11.74 -4.26 11.55
CA TYR A 99 -10.70 -5.25 11.23
C TYR A 99 -10.71 -5.74 9.78
N LEU A 100 -11.69 -5.31 9.00
CA LEU A 100 -11.72 -5.46 7.55
C LEU A 100 -11.19 -4.22 6.81
N ASP A 101 -10.56 -3.27 7.50
CA ASP A 101 -10.03 -2.01 6.97
C ASP A 101 -11.13 -1.12 6.32
N GLN A 102 -12.33 -1.16 6.89
CA GLN A 102 -13.47 -0.35 6.44
C GLN A 102 -13.86 0.69 7.50
N GLU A 103 -12.91 1.50 7.93
CA GLU A 103 -13.03 2.40 9.09
C GLU A 103 -14.12 3.45 8.92
N SER A 104 -14.39 3.90 7.69
CA SER A 104 -15.51 4.81 7.41
C SER A 104 -16.86 4.18 7.76
N ARG A 105 -17.08 2.94 7.31
CA ARG A 105 -18.29 2.17 7.58
C ARG A 105 -18.34 1.76 9.05
N ALA A 106 -17.21 1.31 9.59
CA ALA A 106 -17.09 0.95 11.01
C ALA A 106 -17.51 2.12 11.90
N LYS A 107 -16.98 3.32 11.62
CA LYS A 107 -17.31 4.55 12.34
C LYS A 107 -18.82 4.85 12.31
N TYR A 108 -19.48 4.69 11.15
CA TYR A 108 -20.91 4.88 11.02
C TYR A 108 -21.69 3.96 11.98
N TYR A 109 -21.36 2.66 12.00
CA TYR A 109 -22.03 1.71 12.89
C TYR A 109 -21.72 1.96 14.37
N PHE A 110 -20.51 2.40 14.72
CA PHE A 110 -20.19 2.79 16.10
C PHE A 110 -20.95 4.07 16.51
N GLU A 111 -21.09 5.05 15.63
CA GLU A 111 -21.90 6.24 15.89
C GLU A 111 -23.37 5.86 16.07
N LYS A 112 -23.89 4.92 15.29
CA LYS A 112 -25.21 4.33 15.50
C LYS A 112 -25.34 3.60 16.85
N ALA A 113 -24.34 2.83 17.25
CA ALA A 113 -24.34 2.17 18.55
C ALA A 113 -24.48 3.18 19.69
N LEU A 114 -23.80 4.34 19.61
CA LEU A 114 -23.92 5.39 20.62
C LEU A 114 -25.32 6.05 20.68
N GLU A 115 -26.12 6.03 19.60
CA GLU A 115 -27.50 6.50 19.66
C GLU A 115 -28.33 5.65 20.64
N TYR A 116 -28.03 4.35 20.75
CA TYR A 116 -28.74 3.41 21.64
C TYR A 116 -28.12 3.30 23.03
N ARG A 117 -26.80 3.56 23.17
CA ARG A 117 -26.11 3.58 24.46
C ARG A 117 -25.13 4.78 24.50
N PRO A 118 -25.64 5.98 24.81
CA PRO A 118 -24.80 7.16 24.92
C PRO A 118 -23.71 7.00 26.00
N GLY A 119 -22.47 7.37 25.65
CA GLY A 119 -21.37 7.35 26.60
C GLY A 119 -20.70 5.98 26.80
N ASP A 120 -21.02 4.98 26.00
CA ASP A 120 -20.35 3.69 26.04
C ASP A 120 -18.86 3.84 25.71
N GLU A 121 -17.98 3.54 26.68
CA GLU A 121 -16.54 3.83 26.61
C GLU A 121 -15.86 3.05 25.48
N ASP A 122 -16.17 1.76 25.31
CA ASP A 122 -15.60 0.89 24.28
C ASP A 122 -15.95 1.42 22.88
N THR A 123 -17.20 1.83 22.68
CA THR A 123 -17.66 2.41 21.41
C THR A 123 -16.97 3.73 21.10
N LEU A 124 -16.78 4.60 22.11
CA LEU A 124 -16.06 5.86 21.97
C LEU A 124 -14.58 5.63 21.62
N GLU A 125 -13.95 4.63 22.20
CA GLU A 125 -12.58 4.24 21.86
C GLU A 125 -12.48 3.80 20.41
N MET A 126 -13.37 2.91 19.95
CA MET A 126 -13.38 2.45 18.55
C MET A 126 -13.62 3.59 17.57
N ILE A 127 -14.50 4.54 17.87
CA ILE A 127 -14.66 5.76 17.05
C ILE A 127 -13.37 6.57 17.01
N SER A 128 -12.67 6.69 18.14
CA SER A 128 -11.37 7.40 18.18
C SER A 128 -10.33 6.71 17.31
N LEU A 129 -10.28 5.37 17.34
CA LEU A 129 -9.39 4.58 16.48
C LEU A 129 -9.73 4.78 15.00
N CYS A 130 -10.99 4.68 14.62
CA CYS A 130 -11.43 4.97 13.24
C CYS A 130 -11.03 6.38 12.81
N ARG A 131 -11.26 7.40 13.66
CA ARG A 131 -10.87 8.78 13.36
C ARG A 131 -9.37 8.95 13.18
N LYS A 132 -8.54 8.25 13.97
CA LYS A 132 -7.08 8.28 13.82
C LYS A 132 -6.66 7.74 12.45
N VAL A 133 -7.22 6.61 12.01
CA VAL A 133 -6.92 6.02 10.70
C VAL A 133 -7.41 6.94 9.59
N LEU A 134 -8.65 7.45 9.68
CA LEU A 134 -9.24 8.35 8.68
C LEU A 134 -8.59 9.73 8.64
N ALA A 135 -7.92 10.15 9.71
CA ALA A 135 -7.14 11.39 9.75
C ALA A 135 -5.74 11.23 9.15
N LEU A 136 -5.31 10.02 8.82
CA LEU A 136 -4.08 9.83 8.04
C LEU A 136 -4.20 10.60 6.73
N PRO A 137 -3.14 11.33 6.29
CA PRO A 137 -3.24 12.38 5.26
C PRO A 137 -3.84 11.97 3.92
N ASN A 138 -4.17 10.71 3.72
CA ASN A 138 -4.55 10.18 2.42
C ASN A 138 -5.90 9.46 2.37
N ALA A 139 -6.62 9.34 3.50
CA ALA A 139 -7.75 8.41 3.53
C ALA A 139 -9.04 8.95 2.84
N MET A 140 -9.29 10.27 2.84
CA MET A 140 -10.59 10.80 2.43
C MET A 140 -10.55 12.00 1.48
N LYS A 141 -9.40 12.66 1.28
CA LYS A 141 -9.32 13.81 0.38
C LYS A 141 -8.99 13.38 -1.05
N PRO A 142 -9.68 13.89 -2.06
CA PRO A 142 -9.31 13.70 -3.46
C PRO A 142 -7.86 14.07 -3.72
N PHE A 143 -7.17 13.34 -4.60
CA PHE A 143 -5.75 13.60 -4.87
C PHE A 143 -5.50 15.03 -5.37
N CYS A 144 -6.41 15.58 -6.18
CA CYS A 144 -6.30 16.96 -6.67
C CYS A 144 -6.32 18.03 -5.54
N GLU A 145 -7.02 17.78 -4.44
CA GLU A 145 -6.99 18.65 -3.27
C GLU A 145 -5.69 18.49 -2.49
N ARG A 146 -5.25 17.26 -2.30
CA ARG A 146 -3.97 16.96 -1.65
C ARG A 146 -2.78 17.56 -2.40
N VAL A 147 -2.82 17.56 -3.73
CA VAL A 147 -1.80 18.21 -4.57
C VAL A 147 -1.74 19.71 -4.31
N LYS A 148 -2.89 20.39 -4.21
CA LYS A 148 -2.95 21.82 -3.88
C LYS A 148 -2.37 22.09 -2.48
N GLU A 149 -2.74 21.29 -1.50
CA GLU A 149 -2.22 21.40 -0.13
C GLU A 149 -0.71 21.09 -0.06
N GLY A 150 -0.24 20.09 -0.81
CA GLY A 150 1.18 19.75 -0.89
C GLY A 150 2.01 20.89 -1.47
N TRP A 151 1.56 21.52 -2.57
CA TRP A 151 2.25 22.68 -3.13
C TRP A 151 2.18 23.90 -2.23
N GLN A 152 1.07 24.13 -1.54
CA GLN A 152 0.97 25.20 -0.54
C GLN A 152 1.98 24.99 0.59
N SER A 153 2.04 23.80 1.16
CA SER A 153 2.99 23.42 2.19
C SER A 153 4.44 23.57 1.70
N PHE A 154 4.72 23.15 0.47
CA PHE A 154 6.04 23.28 -0.14
C PHE A 154 6.46 24.75 -0.27
N LEU A 155 5.60 25.63 -0.78
CA LEU A 155 5.85 27.05 -0.93
C LEU A 155 6.13 27.75 0.41
N GLU A 156 5.48 27.33 1.49
CA GLU A 156 5.67 27.90 2.82
C GLU A 156 7.05 27.52 3.42
N GLY A 157 7.63 26.39 3.02
CA GLY A 157 8.84 25.86 3.62
C GLY A 157 10.05 25.69 2.69
N GLU A 158 9.91 25.80 1.36
CA GLU A 158 10.96 25.50 0.37
C GLU A 158 12.23 26.36 0.57
N TRP A 159 12.08 27.57 1.05
CA TRP A 159 13.20 28.45 1.33
C TRP A 159 14.17 27.87 2.38
N LYS A 160 13.67 27.08 3.35
CA LYS A 160 14.51 26.37 4.31
C LYS A 160 15.32 25.27 3.64
N LEU A 161 14.68 24.50 2.74
CA LEU A 161 15.39 23.49 1.93
C LEU A 161 16.53 24.14 1.14
N ARG A 162 16.26 25.27 0.47
CA ARG A 162 17.33 26.00 -0.25
C ARG A 162 18.47 26.44 0.65
N GLN A 163 18.16 27.00 1.84
CA GLN A 163 19.20 27.36 2.80
C GLN A 163 20.07 26.17 3.24
N MET A 164 19.43 25.01 3.47
CA MET A 164 20.15 23.79 3.85
C MET A 164 21.04 23.30 2.71
N LEU A 165 20.55 23.29 1.48
CA LEU A 165 21.32 22.91 0.29
C LEU A 165 22.48 23.87 0.01
N ASP A 166 22.27 25.18 0.15
CA ASP A 166 23.32 26.20 -0.01
C ASP A 166 24.41 26.06 1.07
N ALA A 167 24.02 25.65 2.28
CA ALA A 167 24.93 25.33 3.37
C ALA A 167 25.61 23.95 3.20
N LYS A 168 25.35 23.24 2.08
CA LYS A 168 25.82 21.87 1.82
C LYS A 168 25.42 20.88 2.91
N GLN A 169 24.31 21.15 3.57
CA GLN A 169 23.65 20.15 4.41
C GLN A 169 22.98 19.11 3.50
N GLY A 170 23.05 17.86 3.91
CA GLY A 170 22.43 16.74 3.22
C GLY A 170 21.95 15.69 4.20
N GLY A 171 21.49 14.56 3.67
CA GLY A 171 21.05 13.43 4.47
C GLY A 171 19.70 13.65 5.16
N GLU A 172 19.51 12.98 6.29
CA GLU A 172 18.26 12.86 7.01
C GLU A 172 17.52 14.20 7.28
N PRO A 173 18.17 15.29 7.76
CA PRO A 173 17.44 16.53 8.04
C PRO A 173 16.81 17.19 6.81
N VAL A 174 17.46 17.09 5.63
CA VAL A 174 16.91 17.60 4.36
C VAL A 174 15.77 16.71 3.89
N ALA A 175 15.94 15.40 3.98
CA ALA A 175 14.91 14.42 3.63
C ALA A 175 13.66 14.61 4.51
N ASP A 176 13.81 14.73 5.82
CA ASP A 176 12.70 14.92 6.76
C ASP A 176 11.90 16.19 6.46
N LEU A 177 12.60 17.31 6.23
CA LEU A 177 11.92 18.54 5.88
C LEU A 177 11.16 18.41 4.55
N CYS A 178 11.77 17.82 3.53
CA CYS A 178 11.13 17.60 2.25
C CYS A 178 9.91 16.67 2.37
N HIS A 179 10.03 15.56 3.11
CA HIS A 179 8.91 14.68 3.44
C HIS A 179 7.79 15.43 4.14
N GLN A 180 8.12 16.24 5.15
CA GLN A 180 7.12 17.06 5.85
C GLN A 180 6.37 17.99 4.90
N LEU A 181 7.08 18.67 4.00
CA LEU A 181 6.48 19.62 3.06
C LEU A 181 5.60 18.93 2.01
N LEU A 182 5.95 17.72 1.59
CA LEU A 182 5.22 16.97 0.57
C LEU A 182 4.15 16.01 1.14
N SER A 183 4.14 15.81 2.47
CA SER A 183 3.24 14.87 3.15
C SER A 183 1.74 15.10 2.90
N PRO A 184 1.23 16.34 2.67
CA PRO A 184 -0.17 16.49 2.34
C PRO A 184 -0.57 15.82 1.02
N ALA A 185 0.35 15.76 0.05
CA ALA A 185 0.11 15.09 -1.24
C ALA A 185 0.39 13.58 -1.18
N PHE A 186 1.45 13.17 -0.48
CA PHE A 186 1.96 11.80 -0.50
C PHE A 186 2.26 11.28 0.92
N ALA A 187 1.73 10.14 1.28
CA ALA A 187 2.04 9.47 2.54
C ALA A 187 3.46 8.90 2.58
N GLY A 188 3.98 8.51 1.41
CA GLY A 188 5.34 8.04 1.23
C GLY A 188 5.76 8.38 -0.20
N LEU A 189 6.83 9.12 -0.32
CA LEU A 189 7.38 9.57 -1.59
C LEU A 189 8.89 9.36 -1.57
N TYR A 190 9.40 8.78 -2.63
CA TYR A 190 10.83 8.75 -2.88
C TYR A 190 11.19 9.95 -3.74
N PHE A 191 12.25 10.63 -3.37
CA PHE A 191 12.71 11.83 -4.06
C PHE A 191 14.21 12.07 -3.84
N GLU A 192 14.77 12.84 -4.73
CA GLU A 192 16.08 13.42 -4.57
C GLU A 192 15.99 14.94 -4.66
N VAL A 193 16.83 15.63 -3.90
CA VAL A 193 16.97 17.08 -3.98
C VAL A 193 18.41 17.46 -4.19
N GLY A 194 18.63 18.42 -5.06
CA GLY A 194 19.97 18.87 -5.42
C GLY A 194 20.00 20.32 -5.87
N CYS A 195 21.19 20.79 -6.21
CA CYS A 195 21.41 22.09 -6.81
C CYS A 195 22.19 21.92 -8.12
N ASN A 196 21.63 22.38 -9.21
CA ASN A 196 22.24 22.29 -10.53
C ASN A 196 22.21 23.66 -11.23
N GLY A 197 23.39 24.24 -11.45
CA GLY A 197 23.54 25.49 -12.24
C GLY A 197 22.79 26.70 -11.66
N GLY A 198 22.62 26.78 -10.34
CA GLY A 198 21.94 27.90 -9.66
C GLY A 198 20.43 27.73 -9.50
N ARG A 199 19.90 26.60 -9.89
CA ARG A 199 18.52 26.16 -9.57
C ARG A 199 18.56 24.89 -8.74
N TYR A 200 17.48 24.64 -8.02
CA TYR A 200 17.32 23.44 -7.22
C TYR A 200 16.50 22.42 -8.01
N ASP A 201 16.87 21.17 -7.90
CA ASP A 201 16.14 20.07 -8.51
C ASP A 201 15.38 19.31 -7.42
N LEU A 202 14.09 19.05 -7.66
CA LEU A 202 13.28 18.09 -6.94
C LEU A 202 12.92 16.97 -7.90
N ILE A 203 13.54 15.82 -7.73
CA ILE A 203 13.33 14.63 -8.56
C ILE A 203 12.40 13.71 -7.80
N LEU A 204 11.21 13.46 -8.34
CA LEU A 204 10.20 12.60 -7.78
C LEU A 204 10.36 11.19 -8.36
N SER A 205 10.74 10.22 -7.54
CA SER A 205 11.01 8.86 -8.01
C SER A 205 9.79 7.95 -7.87
N PRO A 206 9.38 7.24 -8.93
CA PRO A 206 8.39 6.17 -8.85
C PRO A 206 8.92 4.89 -8.18
N GLU A 207 10.25 4.73 -8.01
CA GLU A 207 10.89 3.53 -7.44
C GLU A 207 10.40 2.22 -8.10
N GLY A 208 10.47 2.17 -9.42
CA GLY A 208 10.06 1.02 -10.22
C GLY A 208 8.54 0.80 -10.35
N ASP A 209 7.72 1.52 -9.58
CA ASP A 209 6.27 1.37 -9.61
C ASP A 209 5.63 2.23 -10.71
N LYS A 210 5.26 1.57 -11.82
CA LYS A 210 4.59 2.21 -12.96
C LYS A 210 3.31 2.97 -12.56
N SER A 211 2.60 2.51 -11.52
CA SER A 211 1.36 3.13 -11.08
C SER A 211 1.56 4.49 -10.42
N ARG A 212 2.75 4.76 -9.91
CA ARG A 212 3.09 6.05 -9.29
C ARG A 212 3.35 7.16 -10.30
N ILE A 213 3.81 6.82 -11.50
CA ILE A 213 4.21 7.80 -12.53
C ILE A 213 3.10 8.82 -12.79
N PHE A 214 1.85 8.37 -12.93
CA PHE A 214 0.72 9.27 -13.14
C PHE A 214 0.56 10.30 -12.02
N LYS A 215 0.62 9.86 -10.75
CA LYS A 215 0.47 10.76 -9.60
C LYS A 215 1.60 11.78 -9.53
N LEU A 216 2.83 11.36 -9.88
CA LEU A 216 3.99 12.23 -9.86
C LEU A 216 3.92 13.26 -10.98
N ILE A 217 3.49 12.85 -12.18
CA ILE A 217 3.27 13.78 -13.30
C ILE A 217 2.14 14.76 -12.99
N TYR A 218 1.00 14.26 -12.51
CA TYR A 218 -0.10 15.12 -12.10
C TYR A 218 0.36 16.16 -11.06
N PHE A 219 1.14 15.74 -10.07
CA PHE A 219 1.72 16.64 -9.08
C PHE A 219 2.65 17.67 -9.71
N MET A 220 3.57 17.25 -10.57
CA MET A 220 4.50 18.13 -11.28
C MET A 220 3.76 19.16 -12.15
N GLU A 221 2.80 18.75 -12.95
CA GLU A 221 2.03 19.64 -13.86
C GLU A 221 1.20 20.69 -13.12
N HIS A 222 0.81 20.39 -11.85
CA HIS A 222 0.06 21.31 -11.01
C HIS A 222 0.94 22.16 -10.09
N ALA A 223 2.28 22.16 -10.33
CA ALA A 223 3.19 23.00 -9.57
C ALA A 223 2.91 24.51 -9.86
N PRO A 224 2.75 25.32 -8.82
CA PRO A 224 2.58 26.76 -8.98
C PRO A 224 3.77 27.42 -9.67
N LYS A 225 3.52 28.48 -10.45
CA LYS A 225 4.58 29.20 -11.17
C LYS A 225 5.68 29.74 -10.25
N GLU A 226 5.35 29.99 -9.01
CA GLU A 226 6.25 30.45 -7.95
C GLU A 226 7.34 29.41 -7.66
N VAL A 227 7.00 28.14 -7.65
CA VAL A 227 7.94 27.01 -7.45
C VAL A 227 8.98 27.00 -8.55
N HIS A 228 8.54 27.15 -9.79
CA HIS A 228 9.43 27.12 -10.97
C HIS A 228 10.42 28.30 -11.06
N LYS A 229 10.33 29.31 -10.17
CA LYS A 229 11.35 30.36 -10.09
C LYS A 229 12.68 29.81 -9.59
N ASN A 230 12.63 28.89 -8.65
CA ASN A 230 13.80 28.37 -7.97
C ASN A 230 14.04 26.88 -8.25
N TRP A 231 12.97 26.13 -8.52
CA TRP A 231 12.99 24.67 -8.60
C TRP A 231 12.71 24.15 -10.02
N ASN A 232 13.45 23.13 -10.42
CA ASN A 232 13.05 22.20 -11.48
C ASN A 232 12.35 21.02 -10.81
N ILE A 233 11.18 20.69 -11.28
CA ILE A 233 10.44 19.50 -10.80
C ILE A 233 10.54 18.45 -11.89
N LEU A 234 11.07 17.29 -11.54
CA LEU A 234 11.36 16.20 -12.47
C LEU A 234 10.68 14.92 -11.98
N VAL A 235 10.25 14.07 -12.89
CA VAL A 235 9.72 12.75 -12.59
C VAL A 235 10.68 11.68 -13.10
N GLY A 236 11.17 10.85 -12.21
CA GLY A 236 12.22 9.87 -12.45
C GLY A 236 13.61 10.48 -12.51
N ARG A 237 14.61 9.70 -12.14
CA ARG A 237 16.03 10.04 -12.26
C ARG A 237 16.40 10.18 -13.74
N HIS A 238 17.19 11.19 -14.05
CA HIS A 238 17.71 11.38 -15.40
C HIS A 238 19.12 10.77 -15.54
N PRO A 239 19.51 10.32 -16.73
CA PRO A 239 20.84 9.78 -16.94
C PRO A 239 21.93 10.80 -16.57
N ALA A 240 22.96 10.34 -15.88
CA ALA A 240 24.11 11.13 -15.48
C ALA A 240 25.40 10.41 -15.88
N ASN A 241 26.14 10.97 -16.85
CA ASN A 241 27.41 10.42 -17.31
C ASN A 241 28.46 10.49 -16.21
N GLY A 242 29.26 9.42 -16.06
CA GLY A 242 30.33 9.36 -15.09
C GLY A 242 29.86 9.40 -13.64
N PHE A 243 28.64 8.92 -13.37
CA PHE A 243 28.07 8.88 -12.05
C PHE A 243 28.76 7.85 -11.18
N VAL A 244 29.14 8.22 -9.96
CA VAL A 244 29.69 7.33 -8.95
C VAL A 244 28.78 7.34 -7.71
N LEU A 245 28.19 6.20 -7.42
CA LEU A 245 27.33 6.02 -6.26
C LEU A 245 28.17 5.69 -5.04
N ARG A 246 27.98 6.43 -3.95
CA ARG A 246 28.53 6.15 -2.62
C ARG A 246 27.47 5.60 -1.71
N MET A 247 27.49 4.31 -1.53
CA MET A 247 26.48 3.59 -0.74
C MET A 247 27.12 2.35 -0.09
N TYR A 248 26.73 2.04 1.14
CA TYR A 248 27.26 0.88 1.89
C TYR A 248 28.79 0.85 1.95
N ASP A 249 29.41 2.00 2.23
CA ASP A 249 30.89 2.18 2.28
C ASP A 249 31.64 1.81 0.98
N ARG A 250 30.96 1.91 -0.16
CA ARG A 250 31.49 1.60 -1.48
C ARG A 250 31.29 2.74 -2.45
N ASP A 251 32.29 2.92 -3.33
CA ASP A 251 32.24 3.84 -4.46
C ASP A 251 32.18 2.98 -5.74
N ILE A 252 31.04 2.98 -6.41
CA ILE A 252 30.80 2.21 -7.64
C ILE A 252 30.29 3.16 -8.73
N GLY A 253 31.00 3.20 -9.85
CA GLY A 253 30.62 3.99 -11.02
C GLY A 253 29.88 3.16 -12.07
N THR A 254 29.22 3.86 -13.00
CA THR A 254 28.60 3.19 -14.15
C THR A 254 29.62 2.50 -15.06
N GLU A 255 30.88 2.98 -15.07
CA GLU A 255 31.99 2.37 -15.80
C GLU A 255 32.50 1.06 -15.21
N ASP A 256 32.17 0.76 -13.94
CA ASP A 256 32.63 -0.45 -13.24
C ASP A 256 31.81 -1.69 -13.57
N ALA A 257 30.64 -1.53 -14.22
CA ALA A 257 29.72 -2.63 -14.50
C ALA A 257 29.72 -3.02 -15.98
N ARG A 258 29.74 -4.34 -16.24
CA ARG A 258 29.63 -4.97 -17.56
C ARG A 258 28.27 -5.60 -17.68
N VAL A 259 27.62 -5.45 -18.83
CA VAL A 259 26.23 -5.83 -19.05
C VAL A 259 26.13 -6.67 -20.31
N TRP A 260 25.56 -7.86 -20.18
CA TRP A 260 25.08 -8.69 -21.28
C TRP A 260 23.59 -8.47 -21.44
N VAL A 261 23.19 -8.17 -22.66
CA VAL A 261 21.80 -7.80 -22.96
C VAL A 261 21.13 -8.96 -23.70
N GLU A 262 19.97 -9.38 -23.20
CA GLU A 262 19.08 -10.32 -23.86
C GLU A 262 17.85 -9.57 -24.37
N GLU A 263 17.51 -9.72 -25.67
CA GLU A 263 16.30 -9.16 -26.24
C GLU A 263 15.07 -9.99 -25.86
N LEU A 264 14.08 -9.33 -25.29
CA LEU A 264 12.81 -9.92 -24.85
C LEU A 264 11.64 -9.45 -25.74
N GLU A 265 10.47 -10.00 -25.51
CA GLU A 265 9.24 -9.54 -26.15
C GLU A 265 8.91 -8.09 -25.74
N ASP A 266 8.02 -7.43 -26.49
CA ASP A 266 7.56 -6.04 -26.26
C ASP A 266 8.67 -4.98 -26.17
N LYS A 267 9.79 -5.22 -26.87
CA LYS A 267 10.98 -4.36 -26.88
C LYS A 267 11.63 -4.24 -25.49
N GLN A 268 11.38 -5.15 -24.60
CA GLN A 268 12.09 -5.23 -23.32
C GLN A 268 13.45 -5.90 -23.49
N ILE A 269 14.31 -5.72 -22.50
CA ILE A 269 15.61 -6.35 -22.37
C ILE A 269 15.79 -6.99 -21.01
N GLY A 270 16.42 -8.15 -21.00
CA GLY A 270 16.98 -8.75 -19.82
C GLY A 270 18.44 -8.33 -19.65
N LEU A 271 18.86 -8.06 -18.44
CA LEU A 271 20.20 -7.62 -18.12
C LEU A 271 20.89 -8.61 -17.19
N SER A 272 22.03 -9.15 -17.61
CA SER A 272 22.97 -9.87 -16.75
C SER A 272 24.14 -8.96 -16.47
N ILE A 273 24.35 -8.55 -15.22
CA ILE A 273 25.32 -7.51 -14.85
C ILE A 273 26.41 -8.08 -13.96
N TYR A 274 27.66 -7.86 -14.35
CA TYR A 274 28.83 -8.17 -13.54
C TYR A 274 29.54 -6.87 -13.12
N CYS A 275 29.79 -6.74 -11.82
CA CYS A 275 30.57 -5.66 -11.25
C CYS A 275 31.48 -6.21 -10.14
N GLU A 276 32.79 -6.23 -10.38
CA GLU A 276 33.77 -6.79 -9.44
C GLU A 276 33.70 -6.10 -8.07
N LYS A 277 33.54 -4.77 -8.05
CA LYS A 277 33.43 -4.00 -6.80
C LYS A 277 32.19 -4.34 -5.98
N LEU A 278 31.16 -4.90 -6.62
CA LEU A 278 29.90 -5.27 -5.98
C LEU A 278 29.92 -6.68 -5.38
N LEU A 279 30.80 -7.56 -5.83
CA LEU A 279 30.84 -8.97 -5.42
C LEU A 279 30.88 -9.20 -3.89
N PRO A 280 31.66 -8.43 -3.10
CA PRO A 280 31.64 -8.62 -1.65
C PRO A 280 30.27 -8.34 -1.05
N LEU A 281 29.55 -7.28 -1.54
CA LEU A 281 28.22 -6.93 -1.07
C LEU A 281 27.18 -7.96 -1.53
N LEU A 282 27.30 -8.46 -2.76
CA LEU A 282 26.41 -9.51 -3.30
C LEU A 282 26.43 -10.78 -2.44
N LYS A 283 27.62 -11.15 -1.93
CA LYS A 283 27.78 -12.32 -1.04
C LYS A 283 27.33 -12.06 0.39
N GLU A 284 27.45 -10.83 0.87
CA GLU A 284 27.09 -10.43 2.24
C GLU A 284 25.59 -10.13 2.38
N ASN A 285 25.05 -9.39 1.44
CA ASN A 285 23.64 -8.98 1.42
C ASN A 285 23.18 -8.73 -0.03
N GLU A 286 22.57 -9.74 -0.62
CA GLU A 286 22.10 -9.73 -1.99
C GLU A 286 21.10 -8.59 -2.25
N ASN A 287 20.14 -8.36 -1.34
CA ASN A 287 19.15 -7.30 -1.49
C ASN A 287 19.78 -5.90 -1.57
N GLN A 288 20.81 -5.64 -0.76
CA GLN A 288 21.54 -4.37 -0.82
C GLN A 288 22.32 -4.22 -2.13
N ALA A 289 22.88 -5.31 -2.65
CA ALA A 289 23.60 -5.31 -3.93
C ALA A 289 22.62 -4.98 -5.08
N TYR A 290 21.45 -5.61 -5.10
CA TYR A 290 20.40 -5.29 -6.09
C TYR A 290 19.89 -3.85 -5.95
N SER A 291 19.67 -3.35 -4.74
CA SER A 291 19.26 -1.95 -4.51
C SER A 291 20.29 -0.97 -5.05
N LEU A 292 21.59 -1.21 -4.79
CA LEU A 292 22.66 -0.35 -5.29
C LEU A 292 22.73 -0.38 -6.81
N MET A 293 22.66 -1.57 -7.42
CA MET A 293 22.72 -1.71 -8.88
C MET A 293 21.49 -1.11 -9.56
N SER A 294 20.31 -1.19 -8.95
CA SER A 294 19.10 -0.53 -9.48
C SER A 294 19.27 0.99 -9.56
N VAL A 295 19.82 1.60 -8.51
CA VAL A 295 20.10 3.05 -8.51
C VAL A 295 21.14 3.41 -9.58
N LEU A 296 22.18 2.58 -9.73
CA LEU A 296 23.20 2.77 -10.76
C LEU A 296 22.63 2.64 -12.18
N LEU A 297 21.76 1.67 -12.39
CA LEU A 297 21.03 1.48 -13.65
C LEU A 297 20.18 2.71 -13.99
N ASP A 298 19.40 3.21 -13.01
CA ASP A 298 18.61 4.42 -13.16
C ASP A 298 19.46 5.64 -13.53
N GLN A 299 20.66 5.74 -12.96
CA GLN A 299 21.60 6.80 -13.30
C GLN A 299 22.26 6.61 -14.69
N ALA A 300 22.42 5.38 -15.14
CA ALA A 300 23.00 5.09 -16.44
C ALA A 300 22.02 5.37 -17.60
N ILE A 301 20.77 4.91 -17.47
CA ILE A 301 19.80 4.98 -18.58
C ILE A 301 18.61 5.88 -18.31
N GLY A 302 18.42 6.34 -17.09
CA GLY A 302 17.24 7.05 -16.61
C GLY A 302 16.20 6.09 -16.03
N GLU A 303 15.54 6.49 -14.96
CA GLU A 303 14.58 5.65 -14.25
C GLU A 303 13.36 5.28 -15.11
N ILE A 304 12.86 6.21 -15.92
CA ILE A 304 11.70 5.96 -16.79
C ILE A 304 12.04 4.96 -17.91
N PRO A 305 13.15 5.08 -18.64
CA PRO A 305 13.60 4.02 -19.55
C PRO A 305 13.87 2.68 -18.87
N ALA A 306 14.43 2.69 -17.66
CA ALA A 306 14.63 1.45 -16.89
C ALA A 306 13.28 0.75 -16.63
N ILE A 307 12.30 1.46 -16.10
CA ILE A 307 10.94 0.95 -15.86
C ILE A 307 10.28 0.43 -17.13
N ARG A 308 10.53 1.08 -18.28
CA ARG A 308 9.89 0.71 -19.55
C ARG A 308 10.53 -0.47 -20.23
N TYR A 309 11.85 -0.49 -20.27
CA TYR A 309 12.57 -1.41 -21.14
C TYR A 309 13.24 -2.56 -20.41
N VAL A 310 13.55 -2.44 -19.12
CA VAL A 310 14.19 -3.53 -18.38
C VAL A 310 13.14 -4.48 -17.85
N GLY A 311 13.14 -5.71 -18.36
CA GLY A 311 12.24 -6.78 -17.95
C GLY A 311 12.73 -7.49 -16.68
N TYR A 312 14.04 -7.72 -16.60
CA TYR A 312 14.70 -8.27 -15.40
C TYR A 312 16.16 -7.83 -15.33
N MET A 313 16.75 -7.97 -14.17
CA MET A 313 18.17 -7.70 -13.90
C MET A 313 18.73 -8.80 -12.99
N ASP A 314 19.77 -9.48 -13.45
CA ASP A 314 20.49 -10.49 -12.70
C ASP A 314 21.93 -10.03 -12.40
N LEU A 315 22.38 -10.19 -11.17
CA LEU A 315 23.75 -9.91 -10.75
C LEU A 315 24.61 -11.17 -10.81
N LEU A 316 25.68 -11.10 -11.59
CA LEU A 316 26.58 -12.24 -11.81
C LEU A 316 27.73 -12.25 -10.82
N GLU A 317 28.09 -13.44 -10.32
CA GLU A 317 29.31 -13.66 -9.51
C GLU A 317 30.61 -13.72 -10.34
N ALA A 318 30.50 -13.96 -11.64
CA ALA A 318 31.63 -14.01 -12.58
C ALA A 318 31.16 -13.53 -13.95
N PRO A 319 32.09 -12.98 -14.80
CA PRO A 319 31.76 -12.64 -16.17
C PRO A 319 31.28 -13.87 -16.95
N GLN A 320 30.31 -13.69 -17.82
CA GLN A 320 29.89 -14.74 -18.75
C GLN A 320 30.53 -14.60 -20.13
N GLU A 321 30.42 -15.62 -20.96
CA GLU A 321 30.87 -15.59 -22.35
C GLU A 321 29.85 -14.76 -23.19
N GLY A 322 30.36 -14.11 -24.25
CA GLY A 322 29.55 -13.33 -25.18
C GLY A 322 29.92 -11.85 -25.23
N GLU A 323 29.23 -11.12 -26.08
CA GLU A 323 29.42 -9.67 -26.19
C GLU A 323 28.80 -8.96 -25.00
N ASP A 324 29.57 -8.13 -24.36
CA ASP A 324 29.14 -7.26 -23.26
C ASP A 324 29.34 -5.79 -23.63
N ILE A 325 28.63 -4.94 -22.94
CA ILE A 325 28.76 -3.48 -23.03
C ILE A 325 29.04 -2.91 -21.63
N CYS A 326 29.60 -1.69 -21.59
CA CYS A 326 29.68 -0.96 -20.34
C CYS A 326 28.28 -0.47 -19.95
N LEU A 327 27.98 -0.44 -18.64
CA LEU A 327 26.66 0.04 -18.16
C LEU A 327 26.39 1.50 -18.62
N GLU A 328 27.42 2.34 -18.68
CA GLU A 328 27.28 3.72 -19.17
C GLU A 328 26.89 3.83 -20.66
N ASP A 329 27.18 2.78 -21.47
CA ASP A 329 26.81 2.72 -22.87
C ASP A 329 25.43 2.12 -23.13
N LEU A 330 24.76 1.59 -22.08
CA LEU A 330 23.47 0.91 -22.20
C LEU A 330 22.37 1.84 -22.73
N LEU A 331 22.40 3.13 -22.39
CA LEU A 331 21.43 4.10 -22.91
C LEU A 331 21.54 4.24 -24.44
N GLU A 332 22.76 4.30 -24.96
CA GLU A 332 22.98 4.38 -26.41
C GLU A 332 22.62 3.06 -27.12
N TYR A 333 22.81 1.93 -26.45
CA TYR A 333 22.32 0.65 -26.94
C TYR A 333 20.78 0.64 -27.06
N ILE A 334 20.08 1.10 -26.01
CA ILE A 334 18.61 1.17 -26.00
C ILE A 334 18.10 2.09 -27.11
N LYS A 335 18.70 3.25 -27.34
CA LYS A 335 18.28 4.23 -28.33
C LYS A 335 18.43 3.77 -29.78
N LYS A 336 19.21 2.75 -30.09
CA LYS A 336 19.37 2.23 -31.47
C LYS A 336 18.06 1.72 -32.05
N ASP A 337 17.28 0.98 -31.22
CA ASP A 337 16.06 0.29 -31.67
C ASP A 337 14.80 0.67 -30.87
N ARG A 338 14.94 1.58 -29.90
CA ARG A 338 13.86 2.03 -29.02
C ARG A 338 13.81 3.55 -28.95
N GLU A 339 12.60 4.06 -28.86
CA GLU A 339 12.40 5.50 -28.66
C GLU A 339 12.78 5.88 -27.21
N THR A 340 13.33 7.08 -27.05
CA THR A 340 13.52 7.65 -25.72
C THR A 340 12.15 7.97 -25.12
N VAL A 341 11.83 7.35 -23.98
CA VAL A 341 10.54 7.51 -23.32
C VAL A 341 10.68 8.45 -22.14
N THR A 342 9.86 9.49 -22.15
CA THR A 342 9.69 10.38 -21.00
C THR A 342 8.54 9.91 -20.12
N ALA A 343 8.49 10.41 -18.88
CA ALA A 343 7.39 10.14 -17.99
C ALA A 343 6.03 10.54 -18.59
N ASP A 344 5.97 11.70 -19.29
CA ASP A 344 4.76 12.18 -19.98
C ASP A 344 4.32 11.21 -21.08
N GLN A 345 5.26 10.69 -21.86
CA GLN A 345 4.96 9.72 -22.90
C GLN A 345 4.46 8.39 -22.32
N MET A 346 5.00 7.96 -21.18
CA MET A 346 4.51 6.79 -20.45
C MET A 346 3.03 6.94 -20.05
N CYS A 347 2.58 8.15 -19.74
CA CYS A 347 1.19 8.44 -19.44
C CYS A 347 0.23 8.24 -20.62
N HIS A 348 0.73 8.20 -21.85
CA HIS A 348 -0.07 7.98 -23.05
C HIS A 348 -0.11 6.51 -23.51
N TRP A 349 0.60 5.63 -22.84
CA TRP A 349 0.65 4.22 -23.17
C TRP A 349 -0.28 3.41 -22.24
N TYR A 350 -0.93 2.41 -22.81
CA TYR A 350 -2.19 1.90 -22.31
C TYR A 350 -2.30 0.38 -22.33
N SER A 351 -2.33 -0.26 -21.19
CA SER A 351 -2.84 -1.62 -21.01
C SER A 351 -3.76 -1.64 -19.80
N ALA A 352 -4.96 -2.17 -19.97
CA ALA A 352 -5.87 -2.39 -18.86
C ALA A 352 -5.58 -3.78 -18.27
N TYR A 353 -5.37 -3.84 -16.97
CA TYR A 353 -5.30 -5.09 -16.23
C TYR A 353 -6.56 -5.23 -15.39
N GLU A 354 -7.21 -6.36 -15.52
CA GLU A 354 -8.16 -6.79 -14.52
C GLU A 354 -7.35 -7.42 -13.39
N MET A 355 -7.34 -6.78 -12.22
CA MET A 355 -6.75 -7.39 -11.04
C MET A 355 -7.71 -8.46 -10.52
N LYS A 356 -7.31 -9.71 -10.69
CA LYS A 356 -7.98 -10.85 -10.05
C LYS A 356 -7.10 -11.32 -8.90
N PRO A 357 -7.72 -11.73 -7.78
CA PRO A 357 -6.99 -12.47 -6.76
C PRO A 357 -6.32 -13.68 -7.43
N SER A 358 -5.09 -14.00 -7.07
CA SER A 358 -4.52 -15.28 -7.45
C SER A 358 -5.32 -16.39 -6.76
N GLU A 359 -5.46 -17.56 -7.37
CA GLU A 359 -6.15 -18.71 -6.74
C GLU A 359 -5.47 -19.15 -5.43
N GLU A 360 -4.22 -18.71 -5.20
CA GLU A 360 -3.39 -19.07 -4.06
C GLU A 360 -3.33 -17.97 -2.97
N GLU A 361 -3.74 -16.74 -3.29
CA GLU A 361 -3.76 -15.62 -2.35
C GLU A 361 -5.19 -15.09 -2.26
N GLU A 362 -5.81 -15.18 -1.09
CA GLU A 362 -7.05 -14.47 -0.80
C GLU A 362 -6.77 -12.96 -0.74
N TRP A 363 -6.80 -12.33 -1.89
CA TRP A 363 -6.80 -10.89 -2.00
C TRP A 363 -8.16 -10.36 -1.59
N ASP A 364 -8.23 -9.89 -0.37
CA ASP A 364 -9.37 -9.12 0.04
C ASP A 364 -9.27 -7.69 -0.50
N LEU A 365 -9.72 -7.52 -1.76
CA LEU A 365 -10.10 -6.19 -2.20
C LEU A 365 -11.20 -5.70 -1.24
N ARG A 366 -11.02 -4.54 -0.65
CA ARG A 366 -12.09 -3.88 0.10
C ARG A 366 -13.31 -3.84 -0.81
N GLU A 367 -14.47 -4.28 -0.33
CA GLU A 367 -15.72 -4.29 -1.11
C GLU A 367 -16.14 -2.91 -1.59
N ASP A 368 -15.65 -1.86 -0.92
CA ASP A 368 -15.92 -0.45 -1.18
C ASP A 368 -14.83 0.24 -2.04
N VAL A 369 -13.78 -0.46 -2.44
CA VAL A 369 -12.68 0.08 -3.26
C VAL A 369 -12.51 -0.73 -4.52
N TYR A 370 -12.72 -0.09 -5.67
CA TYR A 370 -12.37 -0.64 -6.97
C TYR A 370 -11.07 0.01 -7.44
N ALA A 371 -10.01 -0.77 -7.57
CA ALA A 371 -8.75 -0.29 -8.11
C ALA A 371 -8.52 -0.90 -9.49
N GLY A 372 -8.27 -0.07 -10.47
CA GLY A 372 -7.84 -0.49 -11.80
C GLY A 372 -6.55 0.23 -12.16
N VAL A 373 -5.54 -0.52 -12.62
CA VAL A 373 -4.33 0.06 -13.15
C VAL A 373 -4.34 -0.08 -14.66
N THR A 374 -4.20 1.02 -15.36
CA THR A 374 -3.97 1.00 -16.79
C THR A 374 -2.50 1.35 -17.04
N THR A 375 -1.84 0.63 -17.93
CA THR A 375 -0.41 0.89 -18.26
C THR A 375 -0.22 1.92 -19.36
N CYS A 376 -1.29 2.41 -19.90
CA CYS A 376 -1.22 3.41 -20.94
C CYS A 376 -1.64 4.77 -20.54
N LEU A 377 -2.52 4.86 -19.71
CA LEU A 377 -2.78 5.95 -18.82
C LEU A 377 -2.59 5.30 -17.49
N PRO A 378 -1.59 5.60 -16.72
CA PRO A 378 -1.55 5.14 -15.35
C PRO A 378 -2.63 5.88 -14.57
N VAL A 379 -3.85 5.75 -15.00
CA VAL A 379 -5.02 6.11 -14.24
C VAL A 379 -5.19 4.97 -13.28
N VAL A 380 -4.66 5.14 -12.08
CA VAL A 380 -5.19 4.41 -10.94
C VAL A 380 -6.57 5.01 -10.69
N SER A 381 -7.58 4.42 -11.27
CA SER A 381 -8.95 4.72 -10.89
C SER A 381 -9.25 3.89 -9.66
N ALA A 382 -9.00 4.45 -8.50
CA ALA A 382 -9.55 3.92 -7.26
C ALA A 382 -10.93 4.53 -7.08
N TYR A 383 -11.98 3.75 -7.18
CA TYR A 383 -13.32 4.14 -6.82
C TYR A 383 -13.54 3.75 -5.37
N TYR A 384 -13.63 4.74 -4.50
CA TYR A 384 -14.09 4.54 -3.14
C TYR A 384 -15.61 4.67 -3.14
N ARG A 385 -16.30 3.60 -2.78
CA ARG A 385 -17.73 3.60 -2.49
C ARG A 385 -17.89 3.70 -0.98
N GLY A 386 -17.80 4.92 -0.46
CA GLY A 386 -18.28 5.21 0.89
C GLY A 386 -19.76 5.56 0.85
N ASP A 387 -20.40 5.61 2.00
CA ASP A 387 -21.78 6.08 2.15
C ASP A 387 -21.98 7.54 1.71
N ASP A 388 -20.87 8.26 1.51
CA ASP A 388 -20.83 9.68 1.14
C ASP A 388 -20.76 9.93 -0.37
N GLY A 389 -20.87 8.90 -1.18
CA GLY A 389 -20.81 9.02 -2.63
C GLY A 389 -19.45 8.78 -3.24
N ILE A 390 -19.39 8.89 -4.53
CA ILE A 390 -18.27 8.57 -5.40
C ILE A 390 -17.32 9.76 -5.50
N MET A 391 -16.03 9.49 -5.46
CA MET A 391 -15.03 10.44 -5.93
C MET A 391 -14.86 10.44 -7.40
#